data_7cba8b15a9abd75ac7266f7726419d4c
#
_entry.id   7cba8b15a9abd75ac7266f7726419d4c
#
_cell.length_a   1.000
_cell.length_b   1.000
_cell.length_c   1.000
_cell.angle_alpha   90.00
_cell.angle_beta   90.00
_cell.angle_gamma   90.00
#
_symmetry.space_group_name_H-M   'P 1'
#
loop_
_entity.id
_entity.type
_entity.pdbx_description
1 polymer ?
#
loop_
_entity_poly.entity_id
_entity_poly.type
_entity_poly.pdbx_seq_one_letter_code
_entity_poly.pdbx_strand_id
1 'polypeptide(L)'
;CIRDSIIIDCPPTLNLLTINAFVASTGVIIPMQCEYFSLEGLADLNKTIDQISNFLNPKLKIQGILRTMYDPRNSLTNAVSAQLREYFRSKVYRSSIPRNVRLAEAPSHGLSAYLYDKNSKGSLAYLALAGEILKKEKMVVND
;
A
#
# COMPACT_ATOMS: atom_id res chain seq x y z
N CYS A 1 -13.51 1.71 -23.48
CA CYS A 1 -12.43 1.86 -22.49
C CYS A 1 -12.30 0.55 -21.71
N ILE A 2 -11.24 -0.19 -21.94
CA ILE A 2 -10.94 -1.39 -21.14
C ILE A 2 -10.34 -0.89 -19.84
N ARG A 3 -10.96 -1.22 -18.71
CA ARG A 3 -10.39 -0.96 -17.38
C ARG A 3 -9.52 -2.15 -17.00
N ASP A 4 -8.23 -1.93 -16.93
CA ASP A 4 -7.25 -3.01 -16.73
C ASP A 4 -7.10 -3.38 -15.25
N SER A 5 -7.53 -2.52 -14.32
CA SER A 5 -7.35 -2.71 -12.88
C SER A 5 -8.58 -2.25 -12.10
N ILE A 6 -8.88 -2.98 -11.02
CA ILE A 6 -9.90 -2.63 -10.03
C ILE A 6 -9.20 -2.49 -8.68
N ILE A 7 -9.39 -1.37 -8.00
CA ILE A 7 -8.88 -1.13 -6.65
C ILE A 7 -10.06 -1.16 -5.69
N ILE A 8 -9.98 -2.00 -4.68
CA ILE A 8 -10.98 -2.13 -3.61
C ILE A 8 -10.41 -1.49 -2.36
N ASP A 9 -10.98 -0.36 -1.95
CA ASP A 9 -10.66 0.27 -0.67
C ASP A 9 -11.36 -0.47 0.46
N CYS A 10 -10.60 -0.90 1.46
CA CYS A 10 -11.09 -1.71 2.57
C CYS A 10 -10.90 -0.99 3.90
N PRO A 11 -11.84 -1.18 4.85
CA PRO A 11 -11.65 -0.69 6.22
C PRO A 11 -10.45 -1.39 6.89
N PRO A 12 -9.83 -0.77 7.90
CA PRO A 12 -8.64 -1.32 8.58
C PRO A 12 -8.93 -2.56 9.44
N THR A 13 -10.17 -3.01 9.47
CA THR A 13 -10.61 -4.16 10.28
C THR A 13 -10.73 -5.42 9.41
N LEU A 14 -10.28 -6.56 9.93
CA LEU A 14 -10.47 -7.87 9.31
C LEU A 14 -11.90 -8.37 9.56
N ASN A 15 -12.87 -7.79 8.87
CA ASN A 15 -14.26 -8.20 8.87
C ASN A 15 -14.64 -8.96 7.58
N LEU A 16 -15.88 -9.40 7.48
CA LEU A 16 -16.37 -10.15 6.32
C LEU A 16 -16.19 -9.39 4.99
N LEU A 17 -16.32 -8.06 5.00
CA LEU A 17 -16.14 -7.25 3.79
C LEU A 17 -14.68 -7.29 3.31
N THR A 18 -13.72 -7.16 4.24
CA THR A 18 -12.30 -7.23 3.94
C THR A 18 -11.91 -8.64 3.46
N ILE A 19 -12.47 -9.68 4.09
CA ILE A 19 -12.24 -11.07 3.67
C ILE A 19 -12.79 -11.29 2.26
N ASN A 20 -14.01 -10.82 1.96
CA ASN A 20 -14.58 -10.92 0.60
C ASN A 20 -13.74 -10.17 -0.43
N ALA A 21 -13.20 -9.00 -0.09
CA ALA A 21 -12.28 -8.28 -0.95
C ALA A 21 -11.00 -9.09 -1.23
N PHE A 22 -10.42 -9.74 -0.22
CA PHE A 22 -9.24 -10.61 -0.39
C PHE A 22 -9.54 -11.82 -1.25
N VAL A 23 -10.70 -12.44 -1.09
CA VAL A 23 -11.13 -13.58 -1.92
C VAL A 23 -11.32 -13.17 -3.38
N ALA A 24 -11.80 -11.95 -3.64
CA ALA A 24 -12.02 -11.43 -4.99
C ALA A 24 -10.76 -10.86 -5.67
N SER A 25 -9.68 -10.61 -4.91
CA SER A 25 -8.49 -9.89 -5.39
C SER A 25 -7.39 -10.84 -5.85
N THR A 26 -6.50 -10.33 -6.67
CA THR A 26 -5.25 -11.01 -7.06
C THR A 26 -4.04 -10.51 -6.26
N GLY A 27 -4.15 -9.36 -5.61
CA GLY A 27 -3.07 -8.78 -4.85
C GLY A 27 -3.53 -7.80 -3.78
N VAL A 28 -2.75 -7.67 -2.73
CA VAL A 28 -2.97 -6.75 -1.61
C VAL A 28 -1.85 -5.73 -1.55
N ILE A 29 -2.21 -4.46 -1.55
CA ILE A 29 -1.29 -3.36 -1.21
C ILE A 29 -1.58 -2.96 0.23
N ILE A 30 -0.56 -2.96 1.08
CA ILE A 30 -0.68 -2.68 2.51
C ILE A 30 -0.08 -1.30 2.80
N PRO A 31 -0.90 -0.24 2.96
CA PRO A 31 -0.40 1.02 3.46
C PRO A 31 -0.16 0.93 4.96
N MET A 32 1.01 1.34 5.43
CA MET A 32 1.34 1.39 6.85
C MET A 32 2.17 2.61 7.21
N GLN A 33 1.98 3.10 8.42
CA GLN A 33 2.86 4.09 9.02
C GLN A 33 4.08 3.37 9.62
N CYS A 34 5.26 4.01 9.56
CA CYS A 34 6.48 3.45 10.14
C CYS A 34 6.53 3.73 11.65
N GLU A 35 5.67 3.06 12.39
CA GLU A 35 5.55 3.10 13.85
C GLU A 35 5.76 1.69 14.43
N TYR A 36 6.17 1.61 15.69
CA TYR A 36 6.54 0.33 16.33
C TYR A 36 5.43 -0.72 16.26
N PHE A 37 4.22 -0.37 16.69
CA PHE A 37 3.08 -1.30 16.70
C PHE A 37 2.58 -1.69 15.30
N SER A 38 2.96 -0.94 14.28
CA SER A 38 2.57 -1.27 12.90
C SER A 38 3.23 -2.55 12.39
N LEU A 39 4.40 -2.94 12.92
CA LEU A 39 5.07 -4.19 12.56
C LEU A 39 4.34 -5.41 13.10
N GLU A 40 3.79 -5.34 14.33
CA GLU A 40 2.99 -6.43 14.90
C GLU A 40 1.70 -6.63 14.10
N GLY A 41 0.98 -5.53 13.83
CA GLY A 41 -0.23 -5.58 13.01
C GLY A 41 0.02 -6.11 11.60
N LEU A 42 1.18 -5.79 11.01
CA LEU A 42 1.57 -6.32 9.71
C LEU A 42 1.84 -7.83 9.76
N ALA A 43 2.45 -8.34 10.83
CA ALA A 43 2.70 -9.77 11.00
C ALA A 43 1.39 -10.57 11.09
N ASP A 44 0.41 -10.06 11.82
CA ASP A 44 -0.90 -10.71 11.94
C ASP A 44 -1.73 -10.62 10.66
N LEU A 45 -1.65 -9.50 9.96
CA LEU A 45 -2.27 -9.35 8.64
C LEU A 45 -1.64 -10.32 7.63
N ASN A 46 -0.31 -10.49 7.65
CA ASN A 46 0.37 -11.44 6.78
C ASN A 46 -0.11 -12.88 7.02
N LYS A 47 -0.24 -13.31 8.28
CA LYS A 47 -0.81 -14.63 8.62
C LYS A 47 -2.21 -14.82 8.06
N THR A 48 -3.06 -13.79 8.17
CA THR A 48 -4.44 -13.82 7.64
C THR A 48 -4.43 -13.93 6.11
N ILE A 49 -3.59 -13.16 5.42
CA ILE A 49 -3.44 -13.23 3.97
C ILE A 49 -2.96 -14.63 3.55
N ASP A 50 -2.00 -15.20 4.26
CA ASP A 50 -1.49 -16.56 3.99
C ASP A 50 -2.59 -17.61 4.18
N GLN A 51 -3.42 -17.50 5.22
CA GLN A 51 -4.57 -18.38 5.42
C GLN A 51 -5.59 -18.27 4.27
N ILE A 52 -5.95 -17.06 3.86
CA ILE A 52 -6.88 -16.85 2.75
C ILE A 52 -6.28 -17.37 1.45
N SER A 53 -5.00 -17.14 1.21
CA SER A 53 -4.30 -17.67 0.03
C SER A 53 -4.32 -19.20 0.00
N ASN A 54 -4.10 -19.84 1.13
CA ASN A 54 -4.04 -21.30 1.20
C ASN A 54 -5.41 -21.99 1.06
N PHE A 55 -6.48 -21.39 1.61
CA PHE A 55 -7.77 -22.06 1.73
C PHE A 55 -8.86 -21.53 0.79
N LEU A 56 -8.79 -20.25 0.40
CA LEU A 56 -9.88 -19.59 -0.32
C LEU A 56 -9.49 -19.02 -1.67
N ASN A 57 -8.30 -18.44 -1.79
CA ASN A 57 -7.86 -17.77 -3.02
C ASN A 57 -6.35 -17.93 -3.25
N PRO A 58 -5.91 -19.02 -3.93
CA PRO A 58 -4.49 -19.27 -4.19
C PRO A 58 -3.78 -18.20 -5.04
N LYS A 59 -4.53 -17.31 -5.70
CA LYS A 59 -3.97 -16.20 -6.49
C LYS A 59 -3.60 -14.99 -5.66
N LEU A 60 -4.13 -14.91 -4.42
CA LEU A 60 -3.90 -13.77 -3.55
C LEU A 60 -2.44 -13.73 -3.08
N LYS A 61 -1.81 -12.59 -3.22
CA LYS A 61 -0.45 -12.33 -2.71
C LYS A 61 -0.27 -10.89 -2.28
N ILE A 62 0.68 -10.66 -1.40
CA ILE A 62 1.10 -9.31 -1.06
C ILE A 62 1.85 -8.73 -2.26
N GLN A 63 1.22 -7.79 -2.96
CA GLN A 63 1.79 -7.07 -4.09
C GLN A 63 2.82 -6.04 -3.64
N GLY A 64 2.56 -5.39 -2.50
CA GLY A 64 3.51 -4.47 -1.92
C GLY A 64 3.08 -3.84 -0.61
N ILE A 65 4.06 -3.36 0.13
CA ILE A 65 3.90 -2.61 1.38
C ILE A 65 4.30 -1.17 1.11
N LEU A 66 3.38 -0.24 1.37
CA LEU A 66 3.56 1.19 1.13
C LEU A 66 3.76 1.91 2.45
N ARG A 67 4.91 2.57 2.60
CA ARG A 67 5.16 3.44 3.75
C ARG A 67 4.42 4.75 3.57
N THR A 68 3.52 5.06 4.50
CA THR A 68 2.71 6.29 4.51
C THR A 68 3.08 7.18 5.68
N MET A 69 2.72 8.46 5.62
CA MET A 69 3.05 9.47 6.64
C MET A 69 4.55 9.50 6.97
N TYR A 70 5.38 9.19 5.97
CA TYR A 70 6.81 9.00 6.15
C TYR A 70 7.53 10.34 6.38
N ASP A 71 8.27 10.43 7.49
CA ASP A 71 9.16 11.55 7.79
C ASP A 71 10.60 11.03 7.97
N PRO A 72 11.50 11.30 7.00
CA PRO A 72 12.89 10.83 7.06
C PRO A 72 13.72 11.44 8.18
N ARG A 73 13.24 12.52 8.82
CA ARG A 73 13.91 13.16 9.95
C ARG A 73 13.69 12.42 11.27
N ASN A 74 12.70 11.54 11.34
CA ASN A 74 12.37 10.78 12.53
C ASN A 74 13.20 9.47 12.55
N SER A 75 14.03 9.31 13.59
CA SER A 75 14.88 8.13 13.75
C SER A 75 14.09 6.83 13.89
N LEU A 76 12.95 6.84 14.62
CA LEU A 76 12.07 5.68 14.75
C LEU A 76 11.50 5.25 13.40
N THR A 77 11.02 6.20 12.60
CA THR A 77 10.51 5.95 11.24
C THR A 77 11.57 5.28 10.38
N ASN A 78 12.83 5.73 10.47
CA ASN A 78 13.93 5.15 9.71
C ASN A 78 14.27 3.73 10.19
N ALA A 79 14.30 3.50 11.51
CA ALA A 79 14.56 2.18 12.09
C ALA A 79 13.48 1.16 11.66
N VAL A 80 12.20 1.51 11.80
CA VAL A 80 11.07 0.66 11.38
C VAL A 80 11.12 0.41 9.87
N SER A 81 11.41 1.45 9.07
CA SER A 81 11.55 1.31 7.61
C SER A 81 12.71 0.38 7.21
N ALA A 82 13.82 0.38 7.95
CA ALA A 82 14.94 -0.53 7.73
C ALA A 82 14.54 -1.98 8.02
N GLN A 83 13.92 -2.24 9.17
CA GLN A 83 13.40 -3.57 9.54
C GLN A 83 12.39 -4.07 8.50
N LEU A 84 11.47 -3.22 8.06
CA LEU A 84 10.49 -3.57 7.04
C LEU A 84 11.17 -4.04 5.73
N ARG A 85 12.21 -3.34 5.30
CA ARG A 85 12.97 -3.70 4.10
C ARG A 85 13.78 -4.98 4.27
N GLU A 86 14.28 -5.24 5.47
CA GLU A 86 15.02 -6.46 5.79
C GLU A 86 14.10 -7.69 5.69
N TYR A 87 12.91 -7.64 6.31
CA TYR A 87 11.97 -8.75 6.33
C TYR A 87 11.24 -8.96 5.01
N PHE A 88 10.70 -7.89 4.42
CA PHE A 88 9.82 -7.98 3.25
C PHE A 88 10.54 -7.70 1.91
N ARG A 89 11.77 -7.25 1.94
CA ARG A 89 12.66 -7.07 0.78
C ARG A 89 11.98 -6.39 -0.43
N SER A 90 11.81 -7.12 -1.54
CA SER A 90 11.21 -6.63 -2.78
C SER A 90 9.72 -6.30 -2.68
N LYS A 91 9.04 -6.76 -1.62
CA LYS A 91 7.63 -6.42 -1.37
C LYS A 91 7.45 -4.99 -0.86
N VAL A 92 8.49 -4.33 -0.32
CA VAL A 92 8.38 -2.93 0.10
C VAL A 92 8.58 -2.01 -1.09
N TYR A 93 7.59 -1.16 -1.37
CA TYR A 93 7.72 -0.16 -2.43
C TYR A 93 8.90 0.78 -2.16
N ARG A 94 9.62 1.17 -3.21
CA ARG A 94 10.66 2.21 -3.14
C ARG A 94 10.04 3.54 -2.81
N SER A 95 8.90 3.84 -3.45
CA SER A 95 8.08 5.01 -3.18
C SER A 95 7.57 5.00 -1.73
N SER A 96 7.49 6.18 -1.13
CA SER A 96 6.86 6.40 0.18
C SER A 96 6.03 7.67 0.11
N ILE A 97 4.90 7.68 0.82
CA ILE A 97 4.02 8.84 0.86
C ILE A 97 4.40 9.70 2.08
N PRO A 98 4.89 10.92 1.88
CA PRO A 98 5.27 11.79 2.98
C PRO A 98 4.03 12.32 3.72
N ARG A 99 4.22 12.74 4.97
CA ARG A 99 3.23 13.57 5.64
C ARG A 99 3.08 14.88 4.88
N ASN A 100 1.86 15.17 4.39
CA ASN A 100 1.61 16.33 3.53
C ASN A 100 0.20 16.88 3.77
N VAL A 101 0.11 18.17 4.08
CA VAL A 101 -1.14 18.86 4.37
C VAL A 101 -2.10 18.84 3.17
N ARG A 102 -1.57 18.95 1.95
CA ARG A 102 -2.39 18.94 0.71
C ARG A 102 -3.14 17.62 0.52
N LEU A 103 -2.56 16.49 0.98
CA LEU A 103 -3.24 15.19 0.97
C LEU A 103 -4.42 15.15 1.96
N ALA A 104 -4.30 15.84 3.09
CA ALA A 104 -5.36 15.92 4.08
C ALA A 104 -6.49 16.90 3.69
N GLU A 105 -6.16 17.96 2.96
CA GLU A 105 -7.11 18.97 2.50
C GLU A 105 -7.94 18.52 1.28
N ALA A 106 -7.34 17.80 0.33
CA ALA A 106 -7.99 17.42 -0.92
C ALA A 106 -9.38 16.76 -0.75
N PRO A 107 -9.61 15.84 0.21
CA PRO A 107 -10.93 15.25 0.42
C PRO A 107 -12.00 16.26 0.82
N SER A 108 -11.67 17.31 1.58
CA SER A 108 -12.63 18.35 1.97
C SER A 108 -13.12 19.18 0.77
N HIS A 109 -12.38 19.15 -0.34
CA HIS A 109 -12.76 19.78 -1.60
C HIS A 109 -13.37 18.80 -2.61
N GLY A 110 -13.57 17.53 -2.22
CA GLY A 110 -14.09 16.49 -3.13
C GLY A 110 -13.16 16.17 -4.31
N LEU A 111 -11.87 16.48 -4.19
CA LEU A 111 -10.88 16.31 -5.25
C LEU A 111 -9.85 15.23 -4.89
N SER A 112 -9.31 14.58 -5.92
CA SER A 112 -8.11 13.78 -5.72
C SER A 112 -6.92 14.70 -5.40
N ALA A 113 -5.93 14.18 -4.68
CA ALA A 113 -4.72 14.93 -4.35
C ALA A 113 -4.05 15.55 -5.60
N TYR A 114 -4.04 14.81 -6.70
CA TYR A 114 -3.46 15.28 -7.97
C TYR A 114 -4.25 16.44 -8.59
N LEU A 115 -5.58 16.41 -8.53
CA LEU A 115 -6.42 17.50 -9.04
C LEU A 115 -6.38 18.73 -8.12
N TYR A 116 -6.24 18.50 -6.81
CA TYR A 116 -6.16 19.57 -5.83
C TYR A 116 -4.83 20.34 -5.91
N ASP A 117 -3.71 19.63 -5.89
CA ASP A 117 -2.36 20.23 -6.02
C ASP A 117 -1.39 19.21 -6.64
N LYS A 118 -1.27 19.25 -7.98
CA LYS A 118 -0.40 18.35 -8.75
C LYS A 118 1.09 18.47 -8.42
N ASN A 119 1.52 19.62 -7.92
CA ASN A 119 2.93 19.90 -7.62
C ASN A 119 3.29 19.60 -6.16
N SER A 120 2.33 19.24 -5.32
CA SER A 120 2.59 18.87 -3.93
C SER A 120 3.47 17.62 -3.84
N LYS A 121 4.30 17.56 -2.80
CA LYS A 121 5.14 16.38 -2.53
C LYS A 121 4.30 15.10 -2.42
N GLY A 122 3.09 15.20 -1.87
CA GLY A 122 2.16 14.08 -1.77
C GLY A 122 1.69 13.58 -3.11
N SER A 123 1.24 14.47 -4.00
CA SER A 123 0.77 14.11 -5.35
C SER A 123 1.88 13.50 -6.19
N LEU A 124 3.08 14.06 -6.15
CA LEU A 124 4.25 13.52 -6.85
C LEU A 124 4.64 12.13 -6.31
N ALA A 125 4.54 11.90 -5.00
CA ALA A 125 4.79 10.60 -4.40
C ALA A 125 3.78 9.54 -4.85
N TYR A 126 2.49 9.87 -4.97
CA TYR A 126 1.48 8.97 -5.52
C TYR A 126 1.67 8.68 -7.00
N LEU A 127 2.11 9.65 -7.80
CA LEU A 127 2.46 9.41 -9.21
C LEU A 127 3.67 8.46 -9.33
N ALA A 128 4.69 8.64 -8.48
CA ALA A 128 5.84 7.74 -8.43
C ALA A 128 5.41 6.31 -8.05
N LEU A 129 4.52 6.16 -7.06
CA LEU A 129 3.94 4.88 -6.67
C LEU A 129 3.17 4.23 -7.84
N ALA A 130 2.32 4.98 -8.52
CA ALA A 130 1.57 4.47 -9.67
C ALA A 130 2.51 3.94 -10.76
N GLY A 131 3.59 4.67 -11.06
CA GLY A 131 4.62 4.22 -12.00
C GLY A 131 5.35 2.95 -11.53
N GLU A 132 5.57 2.79 -10.23
CA GLU A 132 6.21 1.60 -9.65
C GLU A 132 5.27 0.37 -9.72
N ILE A 133 3.98 0.55 -9.43
CA ILE A 133 2.96 -0.51 -9.54
C ILE A 133 2.88 -1.00 -10.99
N LEU A 134 2.70 -0.09 -11.94
CA LEU A 134 2.60 -0.43 -13.37
C LEU A 134 3.83 -1.17 -13.90
N LYS A 135 5.03 -0.82 -13.42
CA LYS A 135 6.25 -1.56 -13.79
C LYS A 135 6.26 -2.99 -13.25
N LYS A 136 5.83 -3.17 -11.99
CA LYS A 136 5.73 -4.52 -11.39
C LYS A 136 4.72 -5.39 -12.11
N GLU A 137 3.56 -4.84 -12.50
CA GLU A 137 2.52 -5.58 -13.23
C GLU A 137 3.01 -6.02 -14.62
N LYS A 138 3.71 -5.16 -15.35
CA LYS A 138 4.28 -5.49 -16.66
C LYS A 138 5.33 -6.61 -16.60
N MET A 139 6.10 -6.70 -15.51
CA MET A 139 7.06 -7.78 -15.31
C MET A 139 6.37 -9.12 -15.09
N VAL A 140 5.22 -9.15 -14.40
CA VAL A 140 4.46 -10.37 -14.12
C VAL A 140 3.72 -10.91 -15.37
N VAL A 141 3.41 -10.06 -16.33
CA VAL A 141 2.70 -10.46 -17.58
C VAL A 141 3.67 -11.05 -18.62
N ASN A 142 4.98 -10.80 -18.48
CA ASN A 142 6.01 -11.26 -19.43
C ASN A 142 6.76 -12.52 -18.97
N ASP A 143 6.45 -13.06 -17.80
CA ASP A 143 6.88 -14.34 -17.27
C ASP A 143 5.72 -15.39 -17.35
#